data_5578178f1ef7b37074872e2341ab6139
#
_entry.id   5578178f1ef7b37074872e2341ab6139
#
_cell.length_a   1.000
_cell.length_b   1.000
_cell.length_c   1.000
_cell.angle_alpha   90.00
_cell.angle_beta   90.00
_cell.angle_gamma   90.00
#
_symmetry.space_group_name_H-M   'P 1'
#
loop_
_entity.id
_entity.type
_entity.pdbx_description
1 polymer ?
#
loop_
_entity_poly.entity_id
_entity_poly.type
_entity_poly.pdbx_seq_one_letter_code
_entity_poly.pdbx_strand_id
1 'polypeptide(L)'
;VPLDLKLLDKDLTSKLYPSDVENYVYEQIKFDKTVKNKVLSMFYNQHIGLNNIPEVIGVNMLEQVLIRTPLVYWQGLMYRFYKEGKSYSELIRIMSNIIEFKDSIYINNIQQGEIFLKVFKAYYALLVENDK
;
A
#
# COMPACT_ATOMS: atom_id res chain seq x y z
N VAL A 1 -11.17 -3.84 21.63
CA VAL A 1 -10.16 -4.89 21.78
C VAL A 1 -8.88 -4.40 21.14
N PRO A 2 -7.80 -4.36 21.92
CA PRO A 2 -6.53 -3.95 21.35
C PRO A 2 -6.08 -4.94 20.26
N LEU A 3 -5.56 -4.40 19.18
CA LEU A 3 -5.00 -5.22 18.10
C LEU A 3 -3.78 -5.98 18.62
N ASP A 4 -3.75 -7.29 18.42
CA ASP A 4 -2.58 -8.08 18.74
C ASP A 4 -1.57 -7.94 17.60
N LEU A 5 -0.56 -7.11 17.81
CA LEU A 5 0.47 -6.84 16.82
C LEU A 5 1.29 -8.08 16.45
N LYS A 6 1.34 -9.07 17.35
CA LYS A 6 2.05 -10.33 17.07
C LYS A 6 1.28 -11.19 16.07
N LEU A 7 -0.04 -11.17 16.11
CA LEU A 7 -0.86 -11.84 15.10
C LEU A 7 -0.73 -11.15 13.76
N LEU A 8 -0.60 -9.83 13.76
CA LEU A 8 -0.41 -9.05 12.54
C LEU A 8 0.90 -9.42 11.83
N ASP A 9 1.96 -9.73 12.58
CA ASP A 9 3.26 -10.04 12.00
C ASP A 9 3.27 -11.31 11.15
N LYS A 10 2.36 -12.23 11.38
CA LYS A 10 2.30 -13.50 10.65
C LYS A 10 1.72 -13.35 9.24
N ASP A 11 0.85 -12.37 9.03
CA ASP A 11 0.10 -12.22 7.79
C ASP A 11 0.36 -10.92 7.07
N LEU A 12 1.44 -10.21 7.43
CA LEU A 12 1.77 -8.91 6.88
C LEU A 12 1.96 -8.88 5.37
N THR A 13 2.37 -10.00 4.80
CA THR A 13 2.74 -10.08 3.39
C THR A 13 1.97 -11.12 2.61
N SER A 14 0.74 -11.48 3.04
CA SER A 14 -0.07 -12.38 2.25
C SER A 14 -0.48 -11.69 0.95
N LYS A 15 -0.07 -12.30 -0.18
CA LYS A 15 -0.35 -11.77 -1.51
C LYS A 15 -1.77 -12.08 -1.93
N LEU A 16 -2.41 -11.10 -2.59
CA LEU A 16 -3.65 -11.36 -3.32
C LEU A 16 -3.31 -11.98 -4.66
N TYR A 17 -4.12 -12.93 -5.12
CA TYR A 17 -3.99 -13.46 -6.46
C TYR A 17 -4.35 -12.38 -7.49
N PRO A 18 -3.80 -12.41 -8.72
CA PRO A 18 -4.07 -11.37 -9.71
C PRO A 18 -5.56 -11.09 -9.94
N SER A 19 -6.40 -12.14 -9.97
CA SER A 19 -7.84 -11.98 -10.09
C SER A 19 -8.46 -11.26 -8.89
N ASP A 20 -7.92 -11.53 -7.70
CA ASP A 20 -8.38 -10.89 -6.47
C ASP A 20 -7.99 -9.42 -6.43
N VAL A 21 -6.79 -9.08 -6.94
CA VAL A 21 -6.32 -7.69 -7.03
C VAL A 21 -7.24 -6.90 -7.94
N GLU A 22 -7.58 -7.44 -9.11
CA GLU A 22 -8.50 -6.80 -10.03
C GLU A 22 -9.85 -6.55 -9.37
N ASN A 23 -10.42 -7.56 -8.72
CA ASN A 23 -11.68 -7.43 -8.00
C ASN A 23 -11.58 -6.43 -6.86
N TYR A 24 -10.46 -6.43 -6.14
CA TYR A 24 -10.22 -5.47 -5.06
C TYR A 24 -10.23 -4.04 -5.59
N VAL A 25 -9.57 -3.79 -6.71
CA VAL A 25 -9.55 -2.47 -7.33
C VAL A 25 -10.98 -2.06 -7.72
N TYR A 26 -11.75 -2.93 -8.36
CA TYR A 26 -13.12 -2.64 -8.73
C TYR A 26 -13.98 -2.32 -7.51
N GLU A 27 -13.85 -3.08 -6.43
CA GLU A 27 -14.58 -2.83 -5.19
C GLU A 27 -14.20 -1.48 -4.58
N GLN A 28 -12.92 -1.12 -4.61
CA GLN A 28 -12.45 0.16 -4.05
C GLN A 28 -12.98 1.35 -4.86
N ILE A 29 -13.02 1.23 -6.17
CA ILE A 29 -13.42 2.34 -7.05
C ILE A 29 -14.93 2.42 -7.26
N LYS A 30 -15.69 1.39 -6.88
CA LYS A 30 -17.13 1.30 -7.12
C LYS A 30 -17.92 2.38 -6.39
N PHE A 31 -17.50 2.72 -5.18
CA PHE A 31 -18.23 3.60 -4.29
C PHE A 31 -17.67 5.01 -4.17
N ASP A 32 -16.46 5.25 -4.69
CA ASP A 32 -15.80 6.54 -4.52
C ASP A 32 -15.12 6.95 -5.82
N LYS A 33 -15.68 7.95 -6.48
CA LYS A 33 -15.14 8.50 -7.74
C LYS A 33 -13.74 9.07 -7.58
N THR A 34 -13.44 9.67 -6.44
CA THR A 34 -12.12 10.26 -6.17
C THR A 34 -11.06 9.17 -6.11
N VAL A 35 -11.35 8.09 -5.37
CA VAL A 35 -10.47 6.93 -5.29
C VAL A 35 -10.33 6.29 -6.67
N LYS A 36 -11.44 6.11 -7.39
CA LYS A 36 -11.43 5.57 -8.75
C LYS A 36 -10.46 6.35 -9.64
N ASN A 37 -10.61 7.66 -9.68
CA ASN A 37 -9.79 8.50 -10.54
C ASN A 37 -8.32 8.43 -10.18
N LYS A 38 -7.99 8.45 -8.89
CA LYS A 38 -6.61 8.33 -8.40
C LYS A 38 -5.98 7.01 -8.81
N VAL A 39 -6.68 5.90 -8.56
CA VAL A 39 -6.14 4.56 -8.84
C VAL A 39 -5.98 4.34 -10.34
N LEU A 40 -7.00 4.68 -11.12
CA LEU A 40 -6.93 4.49 -12.57
C LEU A 40 -5.86 5.37 -13.22
N SER A 41 -5.74 6.62 -12.77
CA SER A 41 -4.69 7.53 -13.28
C SER A 41 -3.31 7.02 -12.92
N MET A 42 -3.13 6.50 -11.71
CA MET A 42 -1.86 5.93 -11.28
C MET A 42 -1.44 4.76 -12.18
N PHE A 43 -2.35 3.83 -12.46
CA PHE A 43 -2.05 2.72 -13.35
C PHE A 43 -1.83 3.16 -14.80
N TYR A 44 -2.67 4.08 -15.26
CA TYR A 44 -2.54 4.61 -16.63
C TYR A 44 -1.16 5.27 -16.83
N ASN A 45 -0.74 6.09 -15.87
CA ASN A 45 0.54 6.79 -15.98
C ASN A 45 1.74 5.84 -15.96
N GLN A 46 1.57 4.64 -15.44
CA GLN A 46 2.61 3.61 -15.43
C GLN A 46 2.46 2.61 -16.58
N HIS A 47 1.48 2.81 -17.46
CA HIS A 47 1.18 1.88 -18.56
C HIS A 47 0.85 0.47 -18.04
N ILE A 48 0.18 0.38 -16.91
CA ILE A 48 -0.23 -0.89 -16.31
C ILE A 48 -1.72 -1.09 -16.57
N GLY A 49 -2.07 -2.17 -17.27
CA GLY A 49 -3.47 -2.57 -17.44
C GLY A 49 -3.97 -3.28 -16.18
N LEU A 50 -5.28 -3.19 -15.92
CA LEU A 50 -5.87 -3.85 -14.74
C LEU A 50 -5.70 -5.37 -14.77
N ASN A 51 -5.53 -5.95 -15.95
CA ASN A 51 -5.29 -7.39 -16.11
C ASN A 51 -3.80 -7.76 -16.05
N ASN A 52 -2.90 -6.78 -15.91
CA ASN A 52 -1.45 -6.98 -15.88
C ASN A 52 -0.80 -6.31 -14.66
N ILE A 53 -1.51 -6.24 -13.55
CA ILE A 53 -0.99 -5.60 -12.34
C ILE A 53 0.16 -6.44 -11.78
N PRO A 54 1.33 -5.84 -11.50
CA PRO A 54 2.45 -6.57 -10.90
C PRO A 54 2.06 -7.24 -9.58
N GLU A 55 2.64 -8.41 -9.31
CA GLU A 55 2.33 -9.18 -8.10
C GLU A 55 2.57 -8.41 -6.80
N VAL A 56 3.52 -7.47 -6.83
CA VAL A 56 3.85 -6.70 -5.63
C VAL A 56 2.89 -5.57 -5.35
N ILE A 57 1.94 -5.30 -6.25
CA ILE A 57 0.88 -4.32 -6.03
C ILE A 57 -0.37 -5.07 -5.59
N GLY A 58 -0.94 -4.69 -4.46
CA GLY A 58 -2.08 -5.38 -3.90
C GLY A 58 -1.70 -6.44 -2.89
N VAL A 59 -0.51 -6.34 -2.30
CA VAL A 59 -0.09 -7.22 -1.22
C VAL A 59 -0.87 -6.87 0.04
N ASN A 60 -1.58 -7.85 0.56
CA ASN A 60 -2.43 -7.64 1.73
C ASN A 60 -1.58 -7.40 2.98
N MET A 61 -1.87 -6.31 3.68
CA MET A 61 -1.18 -5.93 4.91
C MET A 61 -2.22 -5.60 5.98
N LEU A 62 -2.11 -6.22 7.14
CA LEU A 62 -3.12 -6.07 8.18
C LEU A 62 -3.21 -4.64 8.72
N GLU A 63 -2.09 -3.91 8.75
CA GLU A 63 -2.07 -2.52 9.17
C GLU A 63 -2.88 -1.61 8.24
N GLN A 64 -3.25 -2.08 7.05
CA GLN A 64 -4.08 -1.31 6.13
C GLN A 64 -5.43 -0.95 6.75
N VAL A 65 -5.91 -1.72 7.71
CA VAL A 65 -7.15 -1.41 8.42
C VAL A 65 -7.06 -0.04 9.11
N LEU A 66 -5.86 0.40 9.46
CA LEU A 66 -5.60 1.68 10.13
C LEU A 66 -5.25 2.81 9.14
N ILE A 67 -5.06 2.47 7.88
CA ILE A 67 -4.62 3.41 6.85
C ILE A 67 -5.81 3.81 5.97
N ARG A 68 -6.01 5.12 5.80
CA ARG A 68 -7.07 5.65 4.95
C ARG A 68 -6.73 5.56 3.47
N THR A 69 -5.45 5.76 3.14
CA THR A 69 -4.97 5.70 1.75
C THR A 69 -5.21 4.31 1.18
N PRO A 70 -5.85 4.18 0.01
CA PRO A 70 -6.13 2.86 -0.57
C PRO A 70 -4.85 2.06 -0.78
N LEU A 71 -4.89 0.77 -0.43
CA LEU A 71 -3.73 -0.13 -0.49
C LEU A 71 -3.09 -0.15 -1.87
N VAL A 72 -3.88 -0.36 -2.91
CA VAL A 72 -3.38 -0.47 -4.28
C VAL A 72 -2.76 0.85 -4.73
N TYR A 73 -3.31 1.97 -4.29
CA TYR A 73 -2.82 3.29 -4.66
C TYR A 73 -1.42 3.54 -4.10
N TRP A 74 -1.24 3.39 -2.78
CA TRP A 74 0.07 3.70 -2.19
C TRP A 74 1.12 2.67 -2.58
N GLN A 75 0.74 1.40 -2.70
CA GLN A 75 1.68 0.37 -3.16
C GLN A 75 2.08 0.60 -4.61
N GLY A 76 1.13 0.98 -5.47
CA GLY A 76 1.41 1.30 -6.86
C GLY A 76 2.34 2.48 -7.01
N LEU A 77 2.16 3.54 -6.22
CA LEU A 77 3.05 4.70 -6.23
C LEU A 77 4.44 4.34 -5.74
N MET A 78 4.54 3.59 -4.65
CA MET A 78 5.83 3.17 -4.13
C MET A 78 6.58 2.28 -5.11
N TYR A 79 5.87 1.36 -5.77
CA TYR A 79 6.42 0.54 -6.83
C TYR A 79 7.01 1.40 -7.96
N ARG A 80 6.26 2.40 -8.41
CA ARG A 80 6.69 3.32 -9.46
C ARG A 80 7.98 4.06 -9.07
N PHE A 81 7.99 4.66 -7.89
CA PHE A 81 9.15 5.44 -7.44
C PHE A 81 10.36 4.54 -7.21
N TYR A 82 10.14 3.32 -6.72
CA TYR A 82 11.21 2.34 -6.60
C TYR A 82 11.82 2.00 -7.97
N LYS A 83 10.98 1.77 -8.97
CA LYS A 83 11.45 1.48 -10.34
C LYS A 83 12.13 2.67 -10.99
N GLU A 84 11.80 3.89 -10.59
CA GLU A 84 12.48 5.10 -11.05
C GLU A 84 13.85 5.29 -10.40
N GLY A 85 14.24 4.42 -9.47
CA GLY A 85 15.55 4.47 -8.84
C GLY A 85 15.64 5.35 -7.60
N LYS A 86 14.49 5.72 -7.01
CA LYS A 86 14.50 6.51 -5.78
C LYS A 86 15.14 5.73 -4.64
N SER A 87 15.95 6.42 -3.83
CA SER A 87 16.61 5.82 -2.69
C SER A 87 15.59 5.53 -1.57
N TYR A 88 16.01 4.68 -0.62
CA TYR A 88 15.19 4.38 0.55
C TYR A 88 14.76 5.64 1.29
N SER A 89 15.69 6.58 1.49
CA SER A 89 15.42 7.85 2.17
C SER A 89 14.40 8.71 1.41
N GLU A 90 14.53 8.75 0.09
CA GLU A 90 13.59 9.49 -0.76
C GLU A 90 12.20 8.86 -0.70
N LEU A 91 12.12 7.53 -0.74
CA LEU A 91 10.86 6.81 -0.66
C LEU A 91 10.16 7.06 0.67
N ILE A 92 10.90 7.03 1.79
CA ILE A 92 10.33 7.36 3.10
C ILE A 92 9.71 8.75 3.08
N ARG A 93 10.46 9.72 2.56
CA ARG A 93 9.99 11.11 2.51
C ARG A 93 8.73 11.25 1.66
N ILE A 94 8.72 10.64 0.48
CA ILE A 94 7.57 10.71 -0.42
C ILE A 94 6.36 10.03 0.19
N MET A 95 6.54 8.81 0.68
CA MET A 95 5.43 8.02 1.19
C MET A 95 4.87 8.57 2.50
N SER A 96 5.69 9.24 3.32
CA SER A 96 5.20 9.88 4.54
C SER A 96 4.21 11.00 4.25
N ASN A 97 4.30 11.60 3.05
CA ASN A 97 3.35 12.64 2.61
C ASN A 97 2.11 12.08 1.92
N ILE A 98 2.15 10.82 1.52
CA ILE A 98 1.06 10.18 0.77
C ILE A 98 0.16 9.36 1.69
N ILE A 99 0.76 8.59 2.60
CA ILE A 99 0.01 7.69 3.47
C ILE A 99 -0.69 8.48 4.57
N GLU A 100 -2.01 8.34 4.62
CA GLU A 100 -2.86 8.95 5.64
C GLU A 100 -3.48 7.86 6.48
N PHE A 101 -3.56 8.09 7.79
CA PHE A 101 -4.20 7.17 8.72
C PHE A 101 -5.65 7.56 8.95
N LYS A 102 -6.48 6.57 9.26
CA LYS A 102 -7.86 6.81 9.65
C LYS A 102 -7.87 7.53 10.99
N ASP A 103 -8.83 8.41 11.19
CA ASP A 103 -9.02 9.07 12.47
C ASP A 103 -9.36 8.02 13.52
N SER A 104 -8.57 7.99 14.59
CA SER A 104 -8.74 7.02 15.66
C SER A 104 -8.29 7.61 16.98
N ILE A 105 -9.13 7.43 18.00
CA ILE A 105 -8.78 7.82 19.36
C ILE A 105 -7.76 6.86 19.99
N TYR A 106 -7.52 5.71 19.35
CA TYR A 106 -6.63 4.67 19.86
C TYR A 106 -5.21 4.78 19.33
N ILE A 107 -4.95 5.67 18.36
CA ILE A 107 -3.64 5.80 17.73
C ILE A 107 -3.21 7.26 17.77
N ASN A 108 -2.14 7.57 18.49
CA ASN A 108 -1.56 8.92 18.51
C ASN A 108 -0.53 9.08 17.36
N ASN A 109 0.01 10.28 17.21
CA ASN A 109 0.95 10.59 16.11
C ASN A 109 2.23 9.75 16.18
N ILE A 110 2.72 9.44 17.38
CA ILE A 110 3.91 8.63 17.56
C ILE A 110 3.64 7.20 17.07
N GLN A 111 2.48 6.64 17.45
CA GLN A 111 2.08 5.31 17.03
C GLN A 111 1.86 5.23 15.52
N GLN A 112 1.27 6.27 14.93
CA GLN A 112 1.11 6.35 13.48
C GLN A 112 2.47 6.29 12.78
N GLY A 113 3.47 7.02 13.29
CA GLY A 113 4.82 6.99 12.76
C GLY A 113 5.45 5.61 12.84
N GLU A 114 5.28 4.93 13.97
CA GLU A 114 5.79 3.57 14.15
C GLU A 114 5.14 2.57 13.19
N ILE A 115 3.82 2.65 13.03
CA ILE A 115 3.08 1.81 12.10
C ILE A 115 3.51 2.09 10.67
N PHE A 116 3.66 3.36 10.31
CA PHE A 116 4.13 3.75 8.98
C PHE A 116 5.49 3.12 8.67
N LEU A 117 6.46 3.26 9.57
CA LEU A 117 7.79 2.71 9.35
C LEU A 117 7.77 1.19 9.23
N LYS A 118 6.95 0.52 10.02
CA LYS A 118 6.80 -0.93 9.96
C LYS A 118 6.24 -1.37 8.60
N VAL A 119 5.16 -0.75 8.17
CA VAL A 119 4.52 -1.05 6.88
C VAL A 119 5.45 -0.74 5.71
N PHE A 120 6.08 0.43 5.76
CA PHE A 120 6.99 0.87 4.73
C PHE A 120 8.17 -0.09 4.59
N LYS A 121 8.80 -0.44 5.71
CA LYS A 121 9.96 -1.34 5.73
C LYS A 121 9.61 -2.72 5.19
N ALA A 122 8.47 -3.26 5.60
CA ALA A 122 8.01 -4.56 5.14
C ALA A 122 7.75 -4.55 3.63
N TYR A 123 7.09 -3.52 3.14
CA TYR A 123 6.78 -3.42 1.72
C TYR A 123 8.04 -3.16 0.89
N TYR A 124 8.95 -2.33 1.38
CA TYR A 124 10.22 -2.08 0.70
C TYR A 124 11.02 -3.37 0.56
N ALA A 125 11.08 -4.18 1.62
CA ALA A 125 11.75 -5.48 1.56
C ALA A 125 11.14 -6.38 0.50
N LEU A 126 9.82 -6.33 0.35
CA LEU A 126 9.12 -7.10 -0.67
C LEU A 126 9.50 -6.64 -2.09
N LEU A 127 9.60 -5.32 -2.31
CA LEU A 127 10.01 -4.78 -3.60
C LEU A 127 11.44 -5.20 -3.96
N VAL A 128 12.34 -5.14 -2.99
CA VAL A 128 13.73 -5.57 -3.19
C VAL A 128 13.80 -7.04 -3.51
N GLU A 129 13.05 -7.86 -2.78
CA GLU A 129 13.00 -9.31 -3.01
C GLU A 129 12.48 -9.64 -4.40
N ASN A 130 11.45 -8.95 -4.83
CA ASN A 130 10.85 -9.17 -6.16
C ASN A 130 11.76 -8.76 -7.30
N ASP A 131 12.69 -7.84 -7.02
CA ASP A 131 13.61 -7.30 -8.04
C ASP A 131 14.85 -8.19 -8.28
N LYS A 132 15.00 -9.25 -7.51
CA LYS A 132 16.14 -10.19 -7.64
C LYS A 132 15.94 -11.16 -8.81
#